data_ba0399f30d98847bca043c9a5392fedc
#
_entry.id   ba0399f30d98847bca043c9a5392fedc
#
_cell.length_a   1.000
_cell.length_b   1.000
_cell.length_c   1.000
_cell.angle_alpha   90.00
_cell.angle_beta   90.00
_cell.angle_gamma   90.00
#
_symmetry.space_group_name_H-M   'P 1'
#
loop_
_entity.id
_entity.type
_entity.pdbx_description
1 polymer ?
#
loop_
_entity_poly.entity_id
_entity_poly.type
_entity_poly.pdbx_seq_one_letter_code
_entity_poly.pdbx_strand_id
1 'polypeptide(L)'
;MEQCLHSYFIANGDVKSTCDFIPTYFEAEGYVYEVIRVIGRFPAFLDEHLERLTTSCELSSIKLPVKIDTIRQQISVLININKILDGNIKLMVSSKQTGLPFYLALWFIPVFYPASHLYKTGVRVALLEMERNTPQIKMHRPEYKNAIAKAFKLRDAYELLLVHQNKITEGSKSNVFFIQNGAVFTAPDNLVLAGITRNKIIEICEKLFIPVHLEAIDVESIRSMDGAFLTGTSPKVLPVSEIFEQATFKPDNPIIQRIIVAYDKLLDQNQRNIEG
;
A
#
# COMPACT_ATOMS: atom_id res chain seq x y z
N MET A 1 6.60 -16.61 -3.32
CA MET A 1 6.28 -17.41 -2.10
C MET A 1 6.17 -16.46 -0.93
N GLU A 2 5.11 -16.57 -0.12
CA GLU A 2 4.98 -15.76 1.11
C GLU A 2 6.07 -16.15 2.09
N GLN A 3 6.56 -15.17 2.88
CA GLN A 3 7.59 -15.37 3.89
C GLN A 3 7.09 -14.82 5.22
N CYS A 4 7.35 -15.57 6.28
CA CYS A 4 7.12 -15.15 7.66
C CYS A 4 8.47 -14.89 8.31
N LEU A 5 8.67 -13.66 8.79
CA LEU A 5 9.90 -13.26 9.46
C LEU A 5 9.77 -13.41 10.99
N HIS A 6 10.92 -13.40 11.66
CA HIS A 6 11.07 -13.50 13.12
C HIS A 6 10.63 -14.86 13.67
N SER A 7 10.38 -14.94 14.98
CA SER A 7 10.18 -16.21 15.67
C SER A 7 8.74 -16.68 15.73
N TYR A 8 7.78 -15.75 15.66
CA TYR A 8 6.37 -16.03 15.92
C TYR A 8 5.44 -15.34 14.92
N PHE A 9 4.33 -16.02 14.62
CA PHE A 9 3.16 -15.46 13.97
C PHE A 9 1.89 -15.78 14.78
N ILE A 10 0.79 -15.13 14.48
CA ILE A 10 -0.50 -15.40 15.12
C ILE A 10 -1.45 -15.95 14.06
N ALA A 11 -2.13 -17.06 14.40
CA ALA A 11 -3.16 -17.65 13.53
C ALA A 11 -4.35 -18.09 14.37
N ASN A 12 -5.54 -17.62 14.01
CA ASN A 12 -6.82 -17.86 14.71
C ASN A 12 -6.79 -17.50 16.22
N GLY A 13 -5.94 -16.55 16.60
CA GLY A 13 -5.74 -16.12 17.98
C GLY A 13 -4.57 -16.80 18.70
N ASP A 14 -4.04 -17.90 18.18
CA ASP A 14 -2.94 -18.63 18.77
C ASP A 14 -1.60 -18.10 18.30
N VAL A 15 -0.65 -17.94 19.21
CA VAL A 15 0.76 -17.69 18.91
C VAL A 15 1.40 -19.00 18.46
N LYS A 16 2.03 -18.97 17.28
CA LYS A 16 2.68 -20.12 16.63
C LYS A 16 4.13 -19.81 16.29
N SER A 17 4.98 -20.84 16.30
CA SER A 17 6.34 -20.72 15.80
C SER A 17 6.36 -20.52 14.29
N THR A 18 7.28 -19.69 13.76
CA THR A 18 7.48 -19.55 12.31
C THR A 18 7.95 -20.83 11.63
N CYS A 19 8.47 -21.81 12.40
CA CYS A 19 8.73 -23.17 11.89
C CYS A 19 7.46 -23.87 11.42
N ASP A 20 6.29 -23.49 11.93
CA ASP A 20 4.99 -24.05 11.54
C ASP A 20 4.31 -23.24 10.42
N PHE A 21 4.99 -22.22 9.88
CA PHE A 21 4.45 -21.40 8.81
C PHE A 21 4.55 -22.12 7.45
N ILE A 22 3.41 -22.40 6.86
CA ILE A 22 3.33 -23.07 5.55
C ILE A 22 2.96 -22.02 4.48
N PRO A 23 3.93 -21.54 3.67
CA PRO A 23 3.72 -20.46 2.71
C PRO A 23 2.58 -20.69 1.73
N THR A 24 2.36 -21.94 1.30
CA THR A 24 1.32 -22.29 0.32
C THR A 24 -0.10 -22.02 0.79
N TYR A 25 -0.35 -22.02 2.10
CA TYR A 25 -1.66 -21.63 2.64
C TYR A 25 -2.01 -20.16 2.38
N PHE A 26 -0.99 -19.31 2.18
CA PHE A 26 -1.16 -17.88 1.95
C PHE A 26 -1.05 -17.49 0.47
N GLU A 27 -0.96 -18.48 -0.41
CA GLU A 27 -1.00 -18.29 -1.87
C GLU A 27 -2.39 -18.59 -2.45
N ALA A 28 -3.31 -19.12 -1.64
CA ALA A 28 -4.68 -19.41 -2.04
C ALA A 28 -5.47 -18.11 -2.32
N GLU A 29 -6.54 -18.24 -3.09
CA GLU A 29 -7.44 -17.13 -3.40
C GLU A 29 -8.39 -16.79 -2.25
N GLY A 30 -8.97 -15.61 -2.33
CA GLY A 30 -10.18 -15.27 -1.57
C GLY A 30 -9.96 -14.82 -0.14
N TYR A 31 -8.82 -14.20 0.17
CA TYR A 31 -8.67 -13.50 1.44
C TYR A 31 -8.42 -12.00 1.25
N VAL A 32 -9.00 -11.23 2.16
CA VAL A 32 -8.71 -9.81 2.33
C VAL A 32 -7.46 -9.67 3.19
N TYR A 33 -6.62 -8.67 2.91
CA TYR A 33 -5.39 -8.46 3.67
C TYR A 33 -5.07 -6.99 3.89
N GLU A 34 -4.30 -6.72 4.91
CA GLU A 34 -3.64 -5.45 5.16
C GLU A 34 -2.12 -5.62 5.26
N VAL A 35 -1.41 -4.55 4.95
CA VAL A 35 0.03 -4.42 5.23
C VAL A 35 0.20 -3.16 6.05
N ILE A 36 0.60 -3.35 7.31
CA ILE A 36 0.70 -2.29 8.31
C ILE A 36 2.17 -2.08 8.64
N ARG A 37 2.65 -0.85 8.47
CA ARG A 37 4.02 -0.51 8.83
C ARG A 37 4.14 -0.31 10.34
N VAL A 38 5.14 -0.93 10.94
CA VAL A 38 5.54 -0.72 12.34
C VAL A 38 6.77 0.17 12.35
N ILE A 39 6.76 1.24 13.16
CA ILE A 39 7.86 2.20 13.34
C ILE A 39 8.02 2.42 14.83
N GLY A 40 9.22 2.14 15.38
CA GLY A 40 9.47 2.28 16.82
C GLY A 40 8.52 1.47 17.70
N ARG A 41 8.07 0.29 17.26
CA ARG A 41 7.03 -0.58 17.85
C ARG A 41 5.58 -0.12 17.63
N PHE A 42 5.32 1.00 16.98
CA PHE A 42 3.97 1.51 16.77
C PHE A 42 3.47 1.19 15.36
N PRO A 43 2.31 0.56 15.21
CA PRO A 43 1.69 0.33 13.90
C PRO A 43 1.14 1.65 13.37
N ALA A 44 1.74 2.16 12.30
CA ALA A 44 1.37 3.44 11.69
C ALA A 44 -0.05 3.39 11.10
N PHE A 45 -0.88 4.40 11.43
CA PHE A 45 -2.25 4.55 10.94
C PHE A 45 -3.10 3.29 11.13
N LEU A 46 -2.99 2.68 12.30
CA LEU A 46 -3.65 1.40 12.59
C LEU A 46 -5.16 1.48 12.43
N ASP A 47 -5.78 2.55 12.88
CA ASP A 47 -7.23 2.73 12.82
C ASP A 47 -7.73 2.72 11.37
N GLU A 48 -7.08 3.46 10.49
CA GLU A 48 -7.42 3.52 9.08
C GLU A 48 -7.20 2.17 8.36
N HIS A 49 -6.16 1.43 8.75
CA HIS A 49 -5.95 0.07 8.24
C HIS A 49 -7.07 -0.88 8.66
N LEU A 50 -7.51 -0.82 9.92
CA LEU A 50 -8.59 -1.67 10.43
C LEU A 50 -9.95 -1.29 9.86
N GLU A 51 -10.21 0.00 9.64
CA GLU A 51 -11.40 0.48 8.94
C GLU A 51 -11.43 -0.03 7.48
N ARG A 52 -10.34 0.10 6.73
CA ARG A 52 -10.27 -0.43 5.36
C ARG A 52 -10.37 -1.95 5.31
N LEU A 53 -9.80 -2.66 6.28
CA LEU A 53 -10.00 -4.11 6.43
C LEU A 53 -11.48 -4.45 6.54
N THR A 54 -12.20 -3.73 7.42
CA THR A 54 -13.64 -3.92 7.64
C THR A 54 -14.42 -3.69 6.35
N THR A 55 -14.19 -2.55 5.69
CA THR A 55 -14.83 -2.22 4.41
C THR A 55 -14.53 -3.27 3.33
N SER A 56 -13.27 -3.72 3.22
CA SER A 56 -12.89 -4.77 2.26
C SER A 56 -13.57 -6.11 2.57
N CYS A 57 -13.73 -6.46 3.84
CA CYS A 57 -14.45 -7.67 4.26
C CYS A 57 -15.94 -7.57 3.91
N GLU A 58 -16.58 -6.44 4.18
CA GLU A 58 -17.99 -6.19 3.85
C GLU A 58 -18.23 -6.28 2.34
N LEU A 59 -17.43 -5.56 1.55
CA LEU A 59 -17.55 -5.56 0.08
C LEU A 59 -17.29 -6.93 -0.56
N SER A 60 -16.51 -7.80 0.11
CA SER A 60 -16.23 -9.18 -0.34
C SER A 60 -17.10 -10.23 0.32
N SER A 61 -18.09 -9.84 1.13
CA SER A 61 -18.95 -10.75 1.89
C SER A 61 -18.17 -11.72 2.81
N ILE A 62 -16.99 -11.31 3.26
CA ILE A 62 -16.19 -12.05 4.24
C ILE A 62 -16.50 -11.51 5.63
N LYS A 63 -17.04 -12.34 6.49
CA LYS A 63 -17.32 -11.94 7.88
C LYS A 63 -16.04 -11.85 8.69
N LEU A 64 -15.81 -10.72 9.38
CA LEU A 64 -14.73 -10.62 10.36
C LEU A 64 -14.89 -11.71 11.44
N PRO A 65 -13.85 -12.52 11.69
CA PRO A 65 -13.97 -13.66 12.59
C PRO A 65 -13.99 -13.27 14.08
N VAL A 66 -13.49 -12.08 14.40
CA VAL A 66 -13.38 -11.51 15.75
C VAL A 66 -13.65 -10.00 15.71
N LYS A 67 -13.82 -9.37 16.87
CA LYS A 67 -13.95 -7.93 17.00
C LYS A 67 -12.65 -7.22 16.60
N ILE A 68 -12.76 -6.01 16.08
CA ILE A 68 -11.60 -5.18 15.68
C ILE A 68 -10.62 -4.97 16.84
N ASP A 69 -11.11 -4.75 18.06
CA ASP A 69 -10.25 -4.59 19.23
C ASP A 69 -9.42 -5.84 19.54
N THR A 70 -9.94 -7.03 19.24
CA THR A 70 -9.17 -8.28 19.36
C THR A 70 -8.05 -8.32 18.33
N ILE A 71 -8.29 -7.86 17.10
CA ILE A 71 -7.23 -7.75 16.06
C ILE A 71 -6.16 -6.76 16.51
N ARG A 72 -6.57 -5.61 17.04
CA ARG A 72 -5.66 -4.59 17.58
C ARG A 72 -4.75 -5.17 18.67
N GLN A 73 -5.33 -5.91 19.63
CA GLN A 73 -4.57 -6.58 20.69
C GLN A 73 -3.58 -7.61 20.12
N GLN A 74 -3.99 -8.41 19.13
CA GLN A 74 -3.12 -9.40 18.49
C GLN A 74 -1.94 -8.75 17.75
N ILE A 75 -2.14 -7.59 17.10
CA ILE A 75 -1.05 -6.81 16.50
C ILE A 75 -0.03 -6.40 17.59
N SER A 76 -0.50 -5.87 18.70
CA SER A 76 0.37 -5.49 19.84
C SER A 76 1.11 -6.69 20.43
N VAL A 77 0.43 -7.82 20.60
CA VAL A 77 1.05 -9.08 21.05
C VAL A 77 2.14 -9.50 20.07
N LEU A 78 1.86 -9.52 18.76
CA LEU A 78 2.82 -9.94 17.74
C LEU A 78 4.10 -9.08 17.73
N ILE A 79 3.95 -7.76 17.86
CA ILE A 79 5.08 -6.83 17.96
C ILE A 79 5.93 -7.12 19.20
N ASN A 80 5.27 -7.31 20.34
CA ASN A 80 5.94 -7.49 21.63
C ASN A 80 6.68 -8.83 21.73
N ILE A 81 6.05 -9.94 21.32
CA ILE A 81 6.68 -11.28 21.42
C ILE A 81 7.89 -11.40 20.48
N ASN A 82 7.86 -10.73 19.32
CA ASN A 82 8.99 -10.70 18.39
C ASN A 82 10.00 -9.60 18.72
N LYS A 83 9.71 -8.67 19.65
CA LYS A 83 10.56 -7.54 20.05
C LYS A 83 10.97 -6.65 18.88
N ILE A 84 10.07 -6.45 17.91
CA ILE A 84 10.36 -5.71 16.69
C ILE A 84 10.15 -4.21 16.90
N LEU A 85 11.12 -3.41 16.47
CA LEU A 85 11.03 -1.96 16.44
C LEU A 85 10.41 -1.48 15.11
N ASP A 86 10.91 -2.02 14.00
CA ASP A 86 10.52 -1.59 12.65
C ASP A 86 10.26 -2.79 11.75
N GLY A 87 9.21 -2.73 10.95
CA GLY A 87 8.84 -3.81 10.04
C GLY A 87 7.49 -3.61 9.37
N ASN A 88 7.04 -4.61 8.63
CA ASN A 88 5.69 -4.65 8.09
C ASN A 88 4.96 -5.89 8.56
N ILE A 89 3.79 -5.72 9.15
CA ILE A 89 2.88 -6.81 9.49
C ILE A 89 1.93 -7.01 8.32
N LYS A 90 1.78 -8.25 7.84
CA LYS A 90 0.66 -8.64 7.01
C LYS A 90 -0.41 -9.26 7.90
N LEU A 91 -1.63 -8.80 7.71
CA LEU A 91 -2.85 -9.30 8.35
C LEU A 91 -3.75 -9.86 7.27
N MET A 92 -4.21 -11.09 7.43
CA MET A 92 -5.09 -11.80 6.50
C MET A 92 -6.40 -12.15 7.20
N VAL A 93 -7.52 -11.95 6.48
CA VAL A 93 -8.85 -12.45 6.87
C VAL A 93 -9.44 -13.23 5.70
N SER A 94 -9.82 -14.48 5.94
CA SER A 94 -10.46 -15.35 4.95
C SER A 94 -11.81 -15.87 5.44
N SER A 95 -12.64 -16.33 4.51
CA SER A 95 -13.84 -17.07 4.86
C SER A 95 -13.47 -18.48 5.32
N LYS A 96 -14.20 -19.01 6.32
CA LYS A 96 -14.07 -20.42 6.72
C LYS A 96 -14.40 -21.42 5.59
N GLN A 97 -15.08 -20.95 4.55
CA GLN A 97 -15.47 -21.76 3.39
C GLN A 97 -14.32 -21.97 2.39
N THR A 98 -13.22 -21.22 2.50
CA THR A 98 -12.08 -21.34 1.57
C THR A 98 -11.27 -22.61 1.76
N GLY A 99 -11.53 -23.41 2.80
CA GLY A 99 -10.71 -24.58 3.14
C GLY A 99 -9.31 -24.25 3.69
N LEU A 100 -9.00 -22.97 3.89
CA LEU A 100 -7.76 -22.57 4.53
C LEU A 100 -7.78 -22.94 6.02
N PRO A 101 -6.63 -23.35 6.60
CA PRO A 101 -6.55 -23.72 8.02
C PRO A 101 -6.69 -22.50 8.93
N PHE A 102 -6.55 -21.30 8.39
CA PHE A 102 -6.62 -20.04 9.12
C PHE A 102 -7.65 -19.11 8.49
N TYR A 103 -8.53 -18.54 9.30
CA TYR A 103 -9.45 -17.48 8.92
C TYR A 103 -8.98 -16.08 9.38
N LEU A 104 -8.00 -16.02 10.28
CA LEU A 104 -7.29 -14.81 10.68
C LEU A 104 -5.83 -15.17 10.91
N ALA A 105 -4.90 -14.47 10.25
CA ALA A 105 -3.48 -14.64 10.48
C ALA A 105 -2.74 -13.30 10.41
N LEU A 106 -1.73 -13.14 11.27
CA LEU A 106 -0.87 -11.96 11.37
C LEU A 106 0.59 -12.41 11.44
N TRP A 107 1.44 -11.86 10.58
CA TRP A 107 2.86 -12.17 10.58
C TRP A 107 3.68 -11.02 10.02
N PHE A 108 4.96 -10.97 10.38
CA PHE A 108 5.91 -10.04 9.77
C PHE A 108 6.36 -10.54 8.40
N ILE A 109 6.40 -9.64 7.43
CA ILE A 109 6.83 -9.90 6.05
C ILE A 109 8.13 -9.17 5.72
N PRO A 110 8.91 -9.62 4.70
CA PRO A 110 10.04 -8.86 4.20
C PRO A 110 9.65 -7.44 3.81
N VAL A 111 10.49 -6.48 4.18
CA VAL A 111 10.30 -5.09 3.84
C VAL A 111 11.13 -4.74 2.60
N PHE A 112 10.52 -4.00 1.69
CA PHE A 112 11.17 -3.46 0.49
C PHE A 112 10.98 -1.95 0.51
N TYR A 113 11.77 -1.29 1.40
CA TYR A 113 11.77 0.18 1.43
C TYR A 113 12.69 0.71 0.33
N PRO A 114 12.29 1.79 -0.37
CA PRO A 114 13.17 2.45 -1.31
C PRO A 114 14.47 2.89 -0.62
N ALA A 115 15.59 2.70 -1.29
CA ALA A 115 16.84 3.26 -0.82
C ALA A 115 16.76 4.79 -0.72
N SER A 116 17.41 5.40 0.26
CA SER A 116 17.28 6.84 0.57
C SER A 116 17.60 7.76 -0.61
N HIS A 117 18.51 7.35 -1.49
CA HIS A 117 18.84 8.12 -2.68
C HIS A 117 17.66 8.23 -3.66
N LEU A 118 16.77 7.23 -3.75
CA LEU A 118 15.62 7.21 -4.66
C LEU A 118 14.61 8.33 -4.36
N TYR A 119 14.57 8.82 -3.13
CA TYR A 119 13.75 9.98 -2.78
C TYR A 119 14.31 11.29 -3.35
N LYS A 120 15.60 11.30 -3.75
CA LYS A 120 16.26 12.44 -4.39
C LYS A 120 16.31 12.29 -5.91
N THR A 121 16.57 11.08 -6.41
CA THR A 121 16.75 10.83 -7.85
C THR A 121 15.45 10.46 -8.54
N GLY A 122 14.41 10.11 -7.79
CA GLY A 122 13.17 9.55 -8.33
C GLY A 122 13.35 8.11 -8.83
N VAL A 123 12.24 7.53 -9.26
CA VAL A 123 12.20 6.18 -9.82
C VAL A 123 11.62 6.18 -11.23
N ARG A 124 12.05 5.21 -12.04
CA ARG A 124 11.44 4.90 -13.32
C ARG A 124 10.21 4.03 -13.11
N VAL A 125 9.11 4.36 -13.78
CA VAL A 125 7.89 3.56 -13.86
C VAL A 125 7.54 3.27 -15.32
N ALA A 126 6.72 2.24 -15.56
CA ALA A 126 6.25 1.89 -16.89
C ALA A 126 4.73 1.73 -16.90
N LEU A 127 4.11 1.94 -18.05
CA LEU A 127 2.68 1.72 -18.23
C LEU A 127 2.37 0.25 -18.47
N LEU A 128 1.23 -0.21 -17.93
CA LEU A 128 0.70 -1.54 -18.17
C LEU A 128 -0.81 -1.44 -18.42
N GLU A 129 -1.23 -1.79 -19.64
CA GLU A 129 -2.66 -1.93 -19.93
C GLU A 129 -3.23 -3.09 -19.13
N MET A 130 -4.00 -2.76 -18.10
CA MET A 130 -4.62 -3.75 -17.20
C MET A 130 -5.66 -3.07 -16.32
N GLU A 131 -6.85 -3.66 -16.28
CA GLU A 131 -7.87 -3.31 -15.31
C GLU A 131 -7.69 -4.12 -14.02
N ARG A 132 -7.84 -3.45 -12.87
CA ARG A 132 -7.94 -4.11 -11.58
C ARG A 132 -9.41 -4.25 -11.20
N ASN A 133 -9.96 -5.45 -11.34
CA ASN A 133 -11.34 -5.74 -10.94
C ASN A 133 -11.59 -5.42 -9.47
N THR A 134 -12.68 -4.70 -9.15
CA THR A 134 -13.05 -4.27 -7.79
C THR A 134 -11.86 -3.67 -7.03
N PRO A 135 -11.30 -2.55 -7.51
CA PRO A 135 -10.07 -1.99 -6.96
C PRO A 135 -10.21 -1.56 -5.49
N GLN A 136 -11.43 -1.24 -5.05
CA GLN A 136 -11.72 -0.82 -3.66
C GLN A 136 -11.44 -1.93 -2.63
N ILE A 137 -11.41 -3.21 -3.06
CA ILE A 137 -11.18 -4.35 -2.16
C ILE A 137 -9.69 -4.71 -2.14
N LYS A 138 -9.09 -4.67 -0.97
CA LYS A 138 -7.71 -5.13 -0.77
C LYS A 138 -7.66 -6.65 -0.61
N MET A 139 -7.89 -7.36 -1.72
CA MET A 139 -7.96 -8.81 -1.78
C MET A 139 -6.73 -9.42 -2.45
N HIS A 140 -6.27 -10.55 -1.95
CA HIS A 140 -5.24 -11.34 -2.59
C HIS A 140 -5.81 -12.06 -3.82
N ARG A 141 -5.19 -11.85 -4.98
CA ARG A 141 -5.56 -12.43 -6.26
C ARG A 141 -4.31 -12.98 -6.95
N PRO A 142 -4.08 -14.29 -6.90
CA PRO A 142 -2.89 -14.91 -7.48
C PRO A 142 -2.72 -14.61 -8.97
N GLU A 143 -3.79 -14.62 -9.75
CA GLU A 143 -3.76 -14.31 -11.19
C GLU A 143 -3.23 -12.89 -11.45
N TYR A 144 -3.77 -11.89 -10.74
CA TYR A 144 -3.28 -10.51 -10.81
C TYR A 144 -1.81 -10.42 -10.44
N LYS A 145 -1.41 -11.04 -9.29
CA LYS A 145 -0.01 -11.07 -8.83
C LYS A 145 0.92 -11.69 -9.87
N ASN A 146 0.49 -12.79 -10.50
CA ASN A 146 1.28 -13.49 -11.52
C ASN A 146 1.37 -12.66 -12.82
N ALA A 147 0.30 -12.00 -13.25
CA ALA A 147 0.31 -11.12 -14.41
C ALA A 147 1.25 -9.93 -14.20
N ILE A 148 1.18 -9.27 -13.04
CA ILE A 148 2.09 -8.19 -12.65
C ILE A 148 3.55 -8.68 -12.62
N ALA A 149 3.83 -9.85 -12.01
CA ALA A 149 5.18 -10.40 -11.95
C ALA A 149 5.76 -10.72 -13.35
N LYS A 150 4.93 -11.21 -14.28
CA LYS A 150 5.32 -11.40 -15.68
C LYS A 150 5.63 -10.08 -16.39
N ALA A 151 4.79 -9.06 -16.17
CA ALA A 151 4.97 -7.75 -16.75
C ALA A 151 6.26 -7.06 -16.27
N PHE A 152 6.61 -7.19 -15.00
CA PHE A 152 7.88 -6.68 -14.44
C PHE A 152 9.13 -7.32 -15.08
N LYS A 153 9.09 -8.60 -15.42
CA LYS A 153 10.23 -9.27 -16.08
C LYS A 153 10.57 -8.70 -17.45
N LEU A 154 9.62 -8.02 -18.08
CA LEU A 154 9.77 -7.44 -19.42
C LEU A 154 10.12 -5.95 -19.38
N ARG A 155 10.14 -5.34 -18.19
CA ARG A 155 10.30 -3.90 -18.01
C ARG A 155 11.27 -3.61 -16.87
N ASP A 156 12.28 -2.79 -17.17
CA ASP A 156 13.17 -2.25 -16.14
C ASP A 156 12.49 -1.04 -15.47
N ALA A 157 11.61 -1.32 -14.52
CA ALA A 157 10.82 -0.32 -13.82
C ALA A 157 10.69 -0.65 -12.33
N TYR A 158 10.62 0.38 -11.50
CA TYR A 158 10.37 0.25 -10.06
C TYR A 158 8.90 -0.11 -9.77
N GLU A 159 7.99 0.44 -10.57
CA GLU A 159 6.55 0.22 -10.44
C GLU A 159 5.89 0.23 -11.82
N LEU A 160 4.75 -0.46 -11.94
CA LEU A 160 3.91 -0.46 -13.13
C LEU A 160 2.65 0.35 -12.86
N LEU A 161 2.40 1.39 -13.65
CA LEU A 161 1.18 2.16 -13.62
C LEU A 161 0.12 1.47 -14.48
N LEU A 162 -1.01 1.18 -13.88
CA LEU A 162 -2.13 0.52 -14.55
C LEU A 162 -2.88 1.52 -15.41
N VAL A 163 -3.10 1.14 -16.66
CA VAL A 163 -3.88 1.89 -17.63
C VAL A 163 -5.16 1.11 -17.94
N HIS A 164 -6.29 1.76 -17.88
CA HIS A 164 -7.56 1.23 -18.31
C HIS A 164 -8.33 2.28 -19.11
N GLN A 165 -8.79 1.94 -20.31
CA GLN A 165 -9.48 2.86 -21.23
C GLN A 165 -8.71 4.18 -21.42
N ASN A 166 -7.40 4.07 -21.70
CA ASN A 166 -6.48 5.19 -21.88
C ASN A 166 -6.26 6.09 -20.65
N LYS A 167 -6.76 5.73 -19.48
CA LYS A 167 -6.61 6.48 -18.22
C LYS A 167 -5.68 5.75 -17.26
N ILE A 168 -4.77 6.51 -16.64
CA ILE A 168 -3.91 6.00 -15.58
C ILE A 168 -4.70 5.95 -14.29
N THR A 169 -4.83 4.78 -13.69
CA THR A 169 -5.59 4.59 -12.46
C THR A 169 -4.70 4.59 -11.22
N GLU A 170 -3.89 3.56 -11.03
CA GLU A 170 -3.02 3.40 -9.86
C GLU A 170 -1.72 2.64 -10.25
N GLY A 171 -0.80 2.45 -9.30
CA GLY A 171 0.31 1.51 -9.47
C GLY A 171 -0.10 0.08 -9.15
N SER A 172 0.68 -0.91 -9.57
CA SER A 172 0.38 -2.33 -9.32
C SER A 172 0.26 -2.66 -7.82
N LYS A 173 0.91 -1.90 -6.95
CA LYS A 173 0.90 -2.01 -5.47
C LYS A 173 0.96 -0.66 -4.76
N SER A 174 0.74 0.45 -5.47
CA SER A 174 0.82 1.83 -4.99
C SER A 174 -0.31 2.65 -5.60
N ASN A 175 -0.54 3.89 -5.11
CA ASN A 175 -1.30 4.87 -5.86
C ASN A 175 -0.32 5.86 -6.52
N VAL A 176 -0.79 6.56 -7.56
CA VAL A 176 -0.02 7.56 -8.28
C VAL A 176 -0.71 8.91 -8.22
N PHE A 177 0.11 9.95 -8.13
CA PHE A 177 -0.29 11.34 -8.21
C PHE A 177 0.52 12.05 -9.29
N PHE A 178 -0.13 12.97 -9.99
CA PHE A 178 0.48 13.85 -10.97
C PHE A 178 0.37 15.29 -10.50
N ILE A 179 1.27 16.13 -10.99
CA ILE A 179 1.27 17.57 -10.71
C ILE A 179 1.16 18.31 -12.03
N GLN A 180 0.27 19.30 -12.09
CA GLN A 180 0.17 20.21 -13.21
C GLN A 180 -0.30 21.58 -12.70
N ASN A 181 0.40 22.65 -13.12
CA ASN A 181 0.03 24.04 -12.81
C ASN A 181 -0.23 24.29 -11.31
N GLY A 182 0.57 23.68 -10.44
CA GLY A 182 0.42 23.87 -8.99
C GLY A 182 -0.66 23.02 -8.32
N ALA A 183 -1.43 22.24 -9.06
CA ALA A 183 -2.45 21.33 -8.57
C ALA A 183 -1.97 19.87 -8.62
N VAL A 184 -2.60 19.02 -7.82
CA VAL A 184 -2.32 17.58 -7.70
C VAL A 184 -3.51 16.80 -8.23
N PHE A 185 -3.25 15.77 -9.05
CA PHE A 185 -4.25 14.90 -9.66
C PHE A 185 -4.03 13.45 -9.24
N THR A 186 -5.09 12.73 -8.93
CA THR A 186 -5.09 11.29 -8.68
C THR A 186 -6.43 10.70 -9.05
N ALA A 187 -6.45 9.47 -9.52
CA ALA A 187 -7.70 8.83 -9.92
C ALA A 187 -8.71 8.75 -8.76
N PRO A 188 -10.02 8.85 -9.03
CA PRO A 188 -11.08 8.80 -8.02
C PRO A 188 -11.21 7.42 -7.36
N ASP A 189 -11.84 7.37 -6.19
CA ASP A 189 -11.90 6.19 -5.32
C ASP A 189 -12.58 4.96 -5.96
N ASN A 190 -13.46 5.17 -6.92
CA ASN A 190 -14.12 4.07 -7.63
C ASN A 190 -13.20 3.35 -8.63
N LEU A 191 -12.06 3.95 -9.00
CA LEU A 191 -11.09 3.38 -9.95
C LEU A 191 -9.82 2.83 -9.30
N VAL A 192 -9.64 3.01 -7.98
CA VAL A 192 -8.40 2.66 -7.28
C VAL A 192 -8.67 2.03 -5.92
N LEU A 193 -7.65 1.43 -5.33
CA LEU A 193 -7.66 1.16 -3.90
C LEU A 193 -7.55 2.48 -3.13
N ALA A 194 -8.46 2.73 -2.19
CA ALA A 194 -8.35 3.84 -1.25
C ALA A 194 -7.14 3.63 -0.33
N GLY A 195 -5.95 4.01 -0.81
CA GLY A 195 -4.69 3.85 -0.11
C GLY A 195 -4.64 4.71 1.15
N ILE A 196 -4.20 4.15 2.29
CA ILE A 196 -4.06 4.94 3.53
C ILE A 196 -3.11 6.12 3.29
N THR A 197 -1.95 5.86 2.70
CA THR A 197 -1.02 6.93 2.34
C THR A 197 -1.65 7.93 1.37
N ARG A 198 -2.38 7.46 0.33
CA ARG A 198 -3.08 8.33 -0.62
C ARG A 198 -4.04 9.29 0.10
N ASN A 199 -4.87 8.78 1.00
CA ASN A 199 -5.84 9.61 1.73
C ASN A 199 -5.12 10.64 2.62
N LYS A 200 -4.04 10.23 3.32
CA LYS A 200 -3.22 11.17 4.11
C LYS A 200 -2.55 12.25 3.24
N ILE A 201 -2.19 11.94 2.00
CA ILE A 201 -1.66 12.95 1.07
C ILE A 201 -2.74 13.94 0.64
N ILE A 202 -3.96 13.50 0.39
CA ILE A 202 -5.10 14.39 0.09
C ILE A 202 -5.34 15.34 1.27
N GLU A 203 -5.41 14.83 2.51
CA GLU A 203 -5.55 15.65 3.74
C GLU A 203 -4.37 16.65 3.89
N ILE A 204 -3.15 16.24 3.56
CA ILE A 204 -1.97 17.11 3.60
C ILE A 204 -2.07 18.22 2.55
N CYS A 205 -2.48 17.89 1.33
CA CYS A 205 -2.66 18.88 0.27
C CYS A 205 -3.69 19.95 0.67
N GLU A 206 -4.82 19.54 1.27
CA GLU A 206 -5.83 20.47 1.80
C GLU A 206 -5.22 21.41 2.83
N LYS A 207 -4.48 20.89 3.82
CA LYS A 207 -3.80 21.69 4.87
C LYS A 207 -2.71 22.62 4.32
N LEU A 208 -2.10 22.26 3.20
CA LEU A 208 -1.08 23.06 2.52
C LEU A 208 -1.66 24.01 1.46
N PHE A 209 -3.00 24.04 1.31
CA PHE A 209 -3.69 24.82 0.28
C PHE A 209 -3.22 24.46 -1.14
N ILE A 210 -2.94 23.19 -1.40
CA ILE A 210 -2.61 22.64 -2.72
C ILE A 210 -3.91 22.07 -3.30
N PRO A 211 -4.41 22.57 -4.44
CA PRO A 211 -5.62 22.03 -5.06
C PRO A 211 -5.46 20.54 -5.41
N VAL A 212 -6.49 19.73 -5.13
CA VAL A 212 -6.52 18.30 -5.45
C VAL A 212 -7.69 18.01 -6.38
N HIS A 213 -7.41 17.34 -7.48
CA HIS A 213 -8.41 16.85 -8.43
C HIS A 213 -8.45 15.34 -8.39
N LEU A 214 -9.61 14.77 -8.03
CA LEU A 214 -9.87 13.33 -8.08
C LEU A 214 -10.25 12.94 -9.51
N GLU A 215 -9.25 12.93 -10.39
CA GLU A 215 -9.39 12.69 -11.81
C GLU A 215 -8.26 11.80 -12.33
N ALA A 216 -8.61 10.76 -13.10
CA ALA A 216 -7.64 9.89 -13.75
C ALA A 216 -7.07 10.58 -15.00
N ILE A 217 -5.73 10.64 -15.09
CA ILE A 217 -5.02 11.30 -16.18
C ILE A 217 -5.05 10.42 -17.43
N ASP A 218 -5.34 11.01 -18.58
CA ASP A 218 -5.17 10.36 -19.88
C ASP A 218 -3.69 10.14 -20.19
N VAL A 219 -3.36 9.04 -20.85
CA VAL A 219 -1.97 8.70 -21.18
C VAL A 219 -1.31 9.82 -22.01
N GLU A 220 -2.03 10.42 -22.95
CA GLU A 220 -1.52 11.51 -23.78
C GLU A 220 -1.21 12.78 -22.97
N SER A 221 -1.89 12.98 -21.84
CA SER A 221 -1.69 14.14 -20.97
C SER A 221 -0.42 14.06 -20.13
N ILE A 222 0.24 12.89 -20.03
CA ILE A 222 1.47 12.71 -19.24
C ILE A 222 2.52 13.75 -19.56
N ARG A 223 2.69 14.08 -20.86
CA ARG A 223 3.73 15.02 -21.35
C ARG A 223 3.51 16.46 -20.89
N SER A 224 2.30 16.80 -20.48
CA SER A 224 1.96 18.13 -19.95
C SER A 224 2.04 18.23 -18.43
N MET A 225 2.38 17.15 -17.75
CA MET A 225 2.53 17.14 -16.28
C MET A 225 3.88 17.70 -15.86
N ASP A 226 3.89 18.45 -14.75
CA ASP A 226 5.08 19.05 -14.15
C ASP A 226 5.84 18.05 -13.23
N GLY A 227 5.20 16.95 -12.83
CA GLY A 227 5.78 15.95 -11.95
C GLY A 227 4.82 14.81 -11.66
N ALA A 228 5.36 13.74 -11.08
CA ALA A 228 4.58 12.60 -10.59
C ALA A 228 5.25 11.97 -9.37
N PHE A 229 4.44 11.32 -8.51
CA PHE A 229 4.95 10.56 -7.38
C PHE A 229 4.03 9.38 -7.04
N LEU A 230 4.64 8.35 -6.46
CA LEU A 230 3.95 7.17 -5.95
C LEU A 230 3.66 7.32 -4.46
N THR A 231 2.59 6.65 -3.99
CA THR A 231 2.29 6.57 -2.55
C THR A 231 1.96 5.15 -2.12
N GLY A 232 2.36 4.80 -0.91
CA GLY A 232 2.06 3.49 -0.32
C GLY A 232 2.74 3.29 1.03
N THR A 233 2.38 2.22 1.72
CA THR A 233 2.88 1.90 3.07
C THR A 233 4.42 1.82 3.12
N SER A 234 5.05 1.16 2.17
CA SER A 234 6.51 1.02 2.10
C SER A 234 7.20 2.20 1.43
N PRO A 235 6.77 2.69 0.26
CA PRO A 235 7.43 3.79 -0.44
C PRO A 235 7.14 5.16 0.17
N LYS A 236 6.16 5.30 1.09
CA LYS A 236 5.70 6.60 1.56
C LYS A 236 5.27 7.49 0.37
N VAL A 237 5.96 8.62 0.17
CA VAL A 237 5.85 9.52 -0.98
C VAL A 237 7.14 9.42 -1.78
N LEU A 238 7.10 8.76 -2.93
CA LEU A 238 8.30 8.46 -3.73
C LEU A 238 8.21 9.18 -5.08
N PRO A 239 9.11 10.14 -5.38
CA PRO A 239 9.10 10.85 -6.66
C PRO A 239 9.31 9.91 -7.85
N VAL A 240 8.62 10.18 -8.95
CA VAL A 240 8.86 9.56 -10.26
C VAL A 240 9.76 10.47 -11.09
N SER A 241 10.85 9.93 -11.61
CA SER A 241 11.77 10.63 -12.52
C SER A 241 11.47 10.36 -13.98
N GLU A 242 10.86 9.22 -14.29
CA GLU A 242 10.58 8.82 -15.66
C GLU A 242 9.33 7.92 -15.72
N ILE A 243 8.44 8.21 -16.65
CA ILE A 243 7.47 7.24 -17.15
C ILE A 243 8.01 6.78 -18.50
N PHE A 244 8.42 5.53 -18.59
CA PHE A 244 9.13 4.94 -19.71
C PHE A 244 8.44 5.27 -21.07
N GLU A 245 9.21 5.79 -22.02
CA GLU A 245 8.77 6.23 -23.37
C GLU A 245 7.69 7.35 -23.38
N GLN A 246 7.31 7.92 -22.23
CA GLN A 246 6.27 8.96 -22.15
C GLN A 246 6.86 10.32 -21.75
N ALA A 247 7.47 10.42 -20.58
CA ALA A 247 7.97 11.68 -20.04
C ALA A 247 9.05 11.47 -18.98
N THR A 248 9.87 12.52 -18.77
CA THR A 248 10.80 12.64 -17.65
C THR A 248 10.39 13.80 -16.75
N PHE A 249 10.58 13.65 -15.45
CA PHE A 249 10.22 14.64 -14.44
C PHE A 249 11.41 14.99 -13.56
N LYS A 250 11.36 16.17 -12.96
CA LYS A 250 12.31 16.57 -11.92
C LYS A 250 11.83 16.06 -10.56
N PRO A 251 12.58 15.16 -9.89
CA PRO A 251 12.19 14.62 -8.59
C PRO A 251 12.16 15.66 -7.47
N ASP A 252 12.86 16.78 -7.64
CA ASP A 252 12.93 17.91 -6.71
C ASP A 252 11.79 18.93 -6.90
N ASN A 253 10.70 18.55 -7.58
CA ASN A 253 9.51 19.40 -7.71
C ASN A 253 9.07 19.94 -6.34
N PRO A 254 8.92 21.27 -6.17
CA PRO A 254 8.68 21.90 -4.86
C PRO A 254 7.40 21.39 -4.16
N ILE A 255 6.35 21.03 -4.91
CA ILE A 255 5.12 20.49 -4.35
C ILE A 255 5.39 19.10 -3.76
N ILE A 256 6.09 18.23 -4.50
CA ILE A 256 6.46 16.89 -4.01
C ILE A 256 7.28 17.01 -2.72
N GLN A 257 8.27 17.90 -2.69
CA GLN A 257 9.12 18.07 -1.51
C GLN A 257 8.34 18.57 -0.29
N ARG A 258 7.40 19.50 -0.47
CA ARG A 258 6.49 19.95 0.61
C ARG A 258 5.63 18.81 1.15
N ILE A 259 5.10 17.98 0.26
CA ILE A 259 4.27 16.81 0.62
C ILE A 259 5.12 15.76 1.37
N ILE A 260 6.35 15.46 0.92
CA ILE A 260 7.27 14.52 1.60
C ILE A 260 7.51 14.97 3.05
N VAL A 261 7.91 16.25 3.23
CA VAL A 261 8.19 16.80 4.57
C VAL A 261 6.95 16.75 5.48
N ALA A 262 5.78 17.10 4.94
CA ALA A 262 4.54 17.09 5.70
C ALA A 262 4.10 15.65 6.06
N TYR A 263 4.29 14.68 5.17
CA TYR A 263 3.95 13.29 5.43
C TYR A 263 4.89 12.65 6.46
N ASP A 264 6.20 12.90 6.38
CA ASP A 264 7.16 12.41 7.38
C ASP A 264 6.84 12.98 8.77
N LYS A 265 6.52 14.28 8.86
CA LYS A 265 6.05 14.90 10.11
C LYS A 265 4.76 14.27 10.64
N LEU A 266 3.82 13.92 9.76
CA LEU A 266 2.57 13.26 10.15
C LEU A 266 2.85 11.85 10.71
N LEU A 267 3.77 11.09 10.11
CA LEU A 267 4.21 9.78 10.63
C LEU A 267 4.81 9.90 12.02
N ASP A 268 5.70 10.87 12.26
CA ASP A 268 6.30 11.12 13.57
C ASP A 268 5.25 11.51 14.62
N GLN A 269 4.25 12.30 14.24
CA GLN A 269 3.12 12.66 15.12
C GLN A 269 2.24 11.45 15.45
N ASN A 270 1.93 10.61 14.45
CA ASN A 270 1.13 9.40 14.66
C ASN A 270 1.81 8.45 15.68
N GLN A 271 3.13 8.34 15.62
CA GLN A 271 3.90 7.57 16.59
C GLN A 271 3.78 8.14 18.02
N ARG A 272 3.97 9.45 18.21
CA ARG A 272 3.91 10.11 19.54
C ARG A 272 2.52 10.04 20.19
N ASN A 273 1.45 10.13 19.42
CA ASN A 273 0.09 10.07 19.95
C ASN A 273 -0.30 8.69 20.52
N ILE A 274 0.48 7.65 20.25
CA ILE A 274 0.28 6.30 20.78
C ILE A 274 1.11 6.09 22.07
N GLU A 275 2.14 6.91 22.28
CA GLU A 275 2.99 6.87 23.50
C GLU A 275 2.38 7.59 24.71
N GLY A 276 1.40 8.50 24.52
CA GLY A 276 0.73 9.31 25.54
C GLY A 276 -0.66 8.77 25.89
#